data_2ff73fd48b27a0bfa4055e5d480b96af
#
_entry.id   2ff73fd48b27a0bfa4055e5d480b96af
#
_cell.length_a   1.000
_cell.length_b   1.000
_cell.length_c   1.000
_cell.angle_alpha   90.00
_cell.angle_beta   90.00
_cell.angle_gamma   90.00
#
_symmetry.space_group_name_H-M   'P 1'
#
loop_
_entity.id
_entity.type
_entity.pdbx_description
1 polymer ?
#
loop_
_entity_poly.entity_id
_entity_poly.type
_entity_poly.pdbx_seq_one_letter_code
_entity_poly.pdbx_strand_id
1 'polypeptide(L)'
;MNFNKEEYKARLKKVQSSMQEKGIELLISSDTANMNYLTGYDAWSFYYAQAVIVHVNADEPLCWVRKQDSGGAYIKTYLKNENILVYDEKYIHTWPLHPFDNLVEIIKEQKWDKLTIGLEMDSHYFTAYCYEKMKQGLPNAKLKDSKRLVNWARVVKSNTEIELMKSAAIISQKGMQTAIDVINPGVRQCDAVGEIQKALFYGTPEFGGEYSSIATLLPTGKGTSASHLTATQDKFVEGEATIIELSGVYQRYHCPMARTCLLYTSPSPRDVSLSRMPSSA
;
A
#
# COMPACT_ATOMS: atom_id res chain seq x y z
N MET A 1 16.03 -3.58 -5.04
CA MET A 1 14.95 -4.59 -4.90
C MET A 1 14.93 -5.06 -3.45
N ASN A 2 13.76 -5.16 -2.86
CA ASN A 2 13.61 -5.54 -1.44
C ASN A 2 13.74 -7.05 -1.19
N PHE A 3 13.57 -7.85 -2.24
CA PHE A 3 13.61 -9.31 -2.21
C PHE A 3 14.47 -9.85 -3.35
N ASN A 4 14.96 -11.08 -3.17
CA ASN A 4 15.62 -11.79 -4.25
C ASN A 4 14.61 -12.28 -5.30
N LYS A 5 15.11 -12.70 -6.45
CA LYS A 5 14.27 -13.14 -7.58
C LYS A 5 13.48 -14.42 -7.26
N GLU A 6 14.02 -15.28 -6.43
CA GLU A 6 13.41 -16.55 -6.00
C GLU A 6 12.16 -16.29 -5.14
N GLU A 7 12.18 -15.30 -4.27
CA GLU A 7 11.02 -14.89 -3.49
C GLU A 7 9.88 -14.41 -4.40
N TYR A 8 10.17 -13.54 -5.38
CA TYR A 8 9.16 -13.09 -6.34
C TYR A 8 8.57 -14.24 -7.17
N LYS A 9 9.40 -15.21 -7.56
CA LYS A 9 8.92 -16.43 -8.25
C LYS A 9 8.01 -17.28 -7.37
N ALA A 10 8.35 -17.43 -6.08
CA ALA A 10 7.50 -18.14 -5.13
C ALA A 10 6.15 -17.46 -4.94
N ARG A 11 6.13 -16.12 -4.85
CA ARG A 11 4.91 -15.31 -4.77
C ARG A 11 4.06 -15.47 -6.03
N LEU A 12 4.68 -15.41 -7.21
CA LEU A 12 4.01 -15.62 -8.49
C LEU A 12 3.35 -16.99 -8.54
N LYS A 13 4.06 -18.06 -8.19
CA LYS A 13 3.52 -19.43 -8.14
C LYS A 13 2.34 -19.56 -7.20
N LYS A 14 2.41 -18.94 -6.01
CA LYS A 14 1.30 -18.93 -5.04
C LYS A 14 0.04 -18.26 -5.65
N VAL A 15 0.22 -17.15 -6.35
CA VAL A 15 -0.88 -16.45 -7.03
C VAL A 15 -1.43 -17.30 -8.18
N GLN A 16 -0.56 -17.90 -9.01
CA GLN A 16 -0.94 -18.78 -10.12
C GLN A 16 -1.73 -20.03 -9.65
N SER A 17 -1.33 -20.65 -8.54
CA SER A 17 -2.09 -21.76 -7.95
C SER A 17 -3.50 -21.32 -7.56
N SER A 18 -3.64 -20.16 -6.93
CA SER A 18 -4.97 -19.61 -6.60
C SER A 18 -5.77 -19.21 -7.84
N MET A 19 -5.11 -18.78 -8.93
CA MET A 19 -5.77 -18.54 -10.22
C MET A 19 -6.32 -19.83 -10.81
N GLN A 20 -5.54 -20.92 -10.79
CA GLN A 20 -5.96 -22.24 -11.29
C GLN A 20 -7.19 -22.76 -10.51
N GLU A 21 -7.15 -22.72 -9.17
CA GLU A 21 -8.28 -23.11 -8.33
C GLU A 21 -9.57 -22.35 -8.63
N LYS A 22 -9.44 -21.08 -9.03
CA LYS A 22 -10.57 -20.21 -9.35
C LYS A 22 -10.93 -20.20 -10.85
N GLY A 23 -10.23 -20.95 -11.69
CA GLY A 23 -10.43 -20.94 -13.14
C GLY A 23 -10.21 -19.57 -13.76
N ILE A 24 -9.15 -18.86 -13.35
CA ILE A 24 -8.68 -17.60 -13.90
C ILE A 24 -7.41 -17.90 -14.70
N GLU A 25 -7.41 -17.54 -15.98
CA GLU A 25 -6.29 -17.79 -16.90
C GLU A 25 -5.37 -16.57 -17.03
N LEU A 26 -5.94 -15.37 -16.90
CA LEU A 26 -5.25 -14.08 -16.92
C LEU A 26 -5.74 -13.24 -15.74
N LEU A 27 -4.83 -12.65 -14.97
CA LEU A 27 -5.18 -11.74 -13.87
C LEU A 27 -4.68 -10.34 -14.19
N ILE A 28 -5.54 -9.33 -14.05
CA ILE A 28 -5.19 -7.92 -14.09
C ILE A 28 -5.25 -7.38 -12.66
N SER A 29 -4.08 -7.14 -12.09
CA SER A 29 -3.92 -6.66 -10.72
C SER A 29 -3.50 -5.18 -10.73
N SER A 30 -4.38 -4.29 -10.31
CA SER A 30 -4.19 -2.82 -10.30
C SER A 30 -4.00 -2.24 -8.90
N ASP A 31 -4.22 -3.01 -7.85
CA ASP A 31 -3.91 -2.59 -6.49
C ASP A 31 -2.40 -2.41 -6.32
N THR A 32 -1.98 -1.23 -5.86
CA THR A 32 -0.55 -0.87 -5.78
C THR A 32 0.25 -1.80 -4.88
N ALA A 33 -0.34 -2.25 -3.77
CA ALA A 33 0.33 -3.17 -2.86
C ALA A 33 0.44 -4.59 -3.46
N ASN A 34 -0.52 -5.00 -4.30
CA ASN A 34 -0.47 -6.24 -5.05
C ASN A 34 0.57 -6.17 -6.18
N MET A 35 0.66 -5.03 -6.88
CA MET A 35 1.70 -4.79 -7.89
C MET A 35 3.10 -4.86 -7.26
N ASN A 36 3.31 -4.21 -6.11
CA ASN A 36 4.57 -4.29 -5.36
C ASN A 36 4.90 -5.72 -4.94
N TYR A 37 3.93 -6.47 -4.41
CA TYR A 37 4.10 -7.87 -4.00
C TYR A 37 4.55 -8.76 -5.16
N LEU A 38 3.98 -8.55 -6.34
CA LEU A 38 4.24 -9.37 -7.53
C LEU A 38 5.53 -8.99 -8.27
N THR A 39 5.96 -7.72 -8.21
CA THR A 39 7.04 -7.22 -9.08
C THR A 39 8.10 -6.38 -8.39
N GLY A 40 7.79 -5.83 -7.22
CA GLY A 40 8.62 -4.82 -6.55
C GLY A 40 8.33 -3.38 -6.99
N TYR A 41 7.39 -3.16 -7.92
CA TYR A 41 7.04 -1.82 -8.38
C TYR A 41 6.41 -0.98 -7.27
N ASP A 42 6.98 0.19 -6.99
CA ASP A 42 6.54 1.07 -5.90
C ASP A 42 6.57 2.57 -6.26
N ALA A 43 6.52 2.92 -7.55
CA ALA A 43 6.53 4.32 -7.97
C ALA A 43 5.26 5.06 -7.54
N TRP A 44 5.39 6.37 -7.32
CA TRP A 44 4.28 7.26 -6.99
C TRP A 44 3.46 7.62 -8.24
N SER A 45 2.83 6.62 -8.85
CA SER A 45 2.08 6.74 -10.11
C SER A 45 0.66 6.17 -10.03
N PHE A 46 0.24 5.78 -8.84
CA PHE A 46 -1.02 5.06 -8.58
C PHE A 46 -2.29 5.83 -8.98
N TYR A 47 -2.20 7.13 -9.18
CA TYR A 47 -3.30 7.99 -9.63
C TYR A 47 -3.54 7.94 -11.16
N TYR A 48 -2.69 7.22 -11.90
CA TYR A 48 -2.93 6.83 -13.29
C TYR A 48 -3.18 5.32 -13.38
N ALA A 49 -3.83 4.91 -14.46
CA ALA A 49 -4.07 3.49 -14.72
C ALA A 49 -2.75 2.73 -14.88
N GLN A 50 -2.58 1.68 -14.11
CA GLN A 50 -1.43 0.79 -14.13
C GLN A 50 -1.85 -0.59 -13.65
N ALA A 51 -1.15 -1.64 -14.05
CA ALA A 51 -1.45 -2.99 -13.60
C ALA A 51 -0.25 -3.93 -13.74
N VAL A 52 -0.27 -4.99 -12.95
CA VAL A 52 0.51 -6.20 -13.20
C VAL A 52 -0.40 -7.23 -13.82
N ILE A 53 0.04 -7.80 -14.95
CA ILE A 53 -0.69 -8.80 -15.71
C ILE A 53 -0.03 -10.15 -15.45
N VAL A 54 -0.78 -11.09 -14.90
CA VAL A 54 -0.31 -12.45 -14.62
C VAL A 54 -1.03 -13.43 -15.51
N HIS A 55 -0.32 -14.07 -16.41
CA HIS A 55 -0.82 -15.25 -17.11
C HIS A 55 -0.54 -16.50 -16.27
N VAL A 56 -1.50 -17.42 -16.18
CA VAL A 56 -1.46 -18.57 -15.26
C VAL A 56 -0.27 -19.51 -15.49
N ASN A 57 0.33 -19.49 -16.69
CA ASN A 57 1.48 -20.33 -17.06
C ASN A 57 2.76 -19.52 -17.34
N ALA A 58 2.78 -18.22 -17.03
CA ALA A 58 3.97 -17.40 -17.31
C ALA A 58 5.05 -17.58 -16.24
N ASP A 59 6.32 -17.51 -16.64
CA ASP A 59 7.46 -17.53 -15.72
C ASP A 59 7.69 -16.20 -15.00
N GLU A 60 7.25 -15.09 -15.59
CA GLU A 60 7.30 -13.74 -15.05
C GLU A 60 5.99 -13.00 -15.40
N PRO A 61 5.49 -12.11 -14.54
CA PRO A 61 4.36 -11.25 -14.89
C PRO A 61 4.79 -10.11 -15.81
N LEU A 62 3.82 -9.43 -16.43
CA LEU A 62 4.04 -8.18 -17.15
C LEU A 62 3.67 -7.00 -16.23
N CYS A 63 4.45 -5.93 -16.30
CA CYS A 63 4.15 -4.68 -15.61
C CYS A 63 3.75 -3.63 -16.65
N TRP A 64 2.48 -3.22 -16.63
CA TRP A 64 1.91 -2.25 -17.56
C TRP A 64 1.75 -0.90 -16.89
N VAL A 65 2.44 0.11 -17.42
CA VAL A 65 2.56 1.44 -16.80
C VAL A 65 2.54 2.56 -17.85
N ARG A 66 2.26 3.76 -17.40
CA ARG A 66 2.35 4.98 -18.19
C ARG A 66 3.79 5.25 -18.62
N LYS A 67 3.99 5.84 -19.82
CA LYS A 67 5.30 6.16 -20.39
C LYS A 67 6.16 7.02 -19.47
N GLN A 68 5.59 8.06 -18.87
CA GLN A 68 6.31 8.94 -17.94
C GLN A 68 6.83 8.19 -16.71
N ASP A 69 6.13 7.16 -16.26
CA ASP A 69 6.45 6.40 -15.04
C ASP A 69 7.26 5.13 -15.30
N SER A 70 7.50 4.80 -16.58
CA SER A 70 8.17 3.55 -16.99
C SER A 70 9.60 3.43 -16.44
N GLY A 71 10.31 4.56 -16.29
CA GLY A 71 11.63 4.58 -15.66
C GLY A 71 11.64 3.96 -14.27
N GLY A 72 10.58 4.18 -13.49
CA GLY A 72 10.39 3.55 -12.18
C GLY A 72 10.26 2.02 -12.28
N ALA A 73 9.55 1.52 -13.27
CA ALA A 73 9.40 0.08 -13.49
C ALA A 73 10.73 -0.60 -13.86
N TYR A 74 11.52 0.01 -14.73
CA TYR A 74 12.86 -0.51 -15.09
C TYR A 74 13.84 -0.55 -13.92
N ILE A 75 13.76 0.40 -12.99
CA ILE A 75 14.70 0.51 -11.85
C ILE A 75 14.25 -0.36 -10.67
N LYS A 76 12.95 -0.44 -10.41
CA LYS A 76 12.42 -1.00 -9.15
C LYS A 76 11.99 -2.46 -9.26
N THR A 77 11.65 -2.96 -10.45
CA THR A 77 11.18 -4.33 -10.60
C THR A 77 12.32 -5.32 -10.84
N TYR A 78 12.05 -6.61 -10.56
CA TYR A 78 12.97 -7.71 -10.92
C TYR A 78 12.78 -8.20 -12.36
N LEU A 79 11.80 -7.64 -13.06
CA LEU A 79 11.36 -8.09 -14.37
C LEU A 79 12.42 -7.81 -15.44
N LYS A 80 12.41 -8.61 -16.48
CA LYS A 80 13.13 -8.28 -17.71
C LYS A 80 12.48 -7.06 -18.37
N ASN A 81 13.27 -6.27 -19.08
CA ASN A 81 12.78 -5.06 -19.76
C ASN A 81 11.64 -5.34 -20.75
N GLU A 82 11.65 -6.48 -21.42
CA GLU A 82 10.61 -6.94 -22.35
C GLU A 82 9.25 -7.19 -21.67
N ASN A 83 9.25 -7.39 -20.35
CA ASN A 83 8.05 -7.59 -19.53
C ASN A 83 7.51 -6.28 -18.93
N ILE A 84 8.10 -5.14 -19.28
CA ILE A 84 7.61 -3.81 -18.91
C ILE A 84 6.92 -3.20 -20.11
N LEU A 85 5.60 -3.16 -20.06
CA LEU A 85 4.74 -2.64 -21.11
C LEU A 85 4.40 -1.18 -20.83
N VAL A 86 4.50 -0.35 -21.85
CA VAL A 86 4.39 1.09 -21.70
C VAL A 86 3.29 1.63 -22.61
N TYR A 87 2.31 2.34 -22.04
CA TYR A 87 1.31 3.04 -22.85
C TYR A 87 1.64 4.53 -23.01
N ASP A 88 1.23 5.07 -24.13
CA ASP A 88 1.53 6.45 -24.54
C ASP A 88 0.66 7.48 -23.79
N GLU A 89 1.19 8.70 -23.67
CA GLU A 89 0.52 9.85 -23.03
C GLU A 89 -0.79 10.25 -23.73
N LYS A 90 -0.99 9.88 -25.00
CA LYS A 90 -2.23 10.14 -25.75
C LYS A 90 -3.49 9.56 -25.08
N TYR A 91 -3.33 8.56 -24.21
CA TYR A 91 -4.45 7.96 -23.49
C TYR A 91 -4.82 8.71 -22.20
N ILE A 92 -4.04 9.73 -21.82
CA ILE A 92 -4.23 10.46 -20.55
C ILE A 92 -5.10 11.70 -20.78
N HIS A 93 -6.22 11.77 -20.07
CA HIS A 93 -7.19 12.88 -20.12
C HIS A 93 -7.67 13.25 -21.53
N THR A 94 -7.68 12.31 -22.46
CA THR A 94 -7.99 12.51 -23.88
C THR A 94 -9.23 11.72 -24.27
N TRP A 95 -10.42 12.25 -23.97
CA TRP A 95 -11.67 11.63 -24.36
C TRP A 95 -11.78 11.49 -25.90
N PRO A 96 -12.23 10.32 -26.47
CA PRO A 96 -12.76 9.14 -25.78
C PRO A 96 -11.69 8.09 -25.44
N LEU A 97 -10.41 8.38 -25.62
CA LEU A 97 -9.32 7.44 -25.34
C LEU A 97 -9.17 7.21 -23.82
N HIS A 98 -8.75 5.99 -23.48
CA HIS A 98 -8.49 5.58 -22.10
C HIS A 98 -7.29 4.62 -22.07
N PRO A 99 -6.45 4.61 -21.03
CA PRO A 99 -5.32 3.68 -20.95
C PRO A 99 -5.72 2.21 -21.15
N PHE A 100 -6.88 1.79 -20.69
CA PHE A 100 -7.37 0.42 -20.86
C PHE A 100 -7.70 0.07 -22.33
N ASP A 101 -7.83 1.05 -23.24
CA ASP A 101 -7.91 0.75 -24.68
C ASP A 101 -6.58 0.14 -25.16
N ASN A 102 -5.42 0.68 -24.71
CA ASN A 102 -4.11 0.10 -24.97
C ASN A 102 -3.95 -1.29 -24.31
N LEU A 103 -4.39 -1.46 -23.08
CA LEU A 103 -4.34 -2.78 -22.42
C LEU A 103 -5.15 -3.83 -23.22
N VAL A 104 -6.31 -3.46 -23.74
CA VAL A 104 -7.13 -4.31 -24.62
C VAL A 104 -6.37 -4.68 -25.89
N GLU A 105 -5.68 -3.73 -26.53
CA GLU A 105 -4.84 -3.98 -27.71
C GLU A 105 -3.76 -5.03 -27.38
N ILE A 106 -3.03 -4.85 -26.28
CA ILE A 106 -2.01 -5.79 -25.81
C ILE A 106 -2.59 -7.20 -25.60
N ILE A 107 -3.73 -7.30 -24.94
CA ILE A 107 -4.40 -8.59 -24.67
C ILE A 107 -4.77 -9.30 -25.97
N LYS A 108 -5.22 -8.56 -27.00
CA LYS A 108 -5.50 -9.11 -28.34
C LYS A 108 -4.24 -9.56 -29.07
N GLU A 109 -3.19 -8.76 -29.05
CA GLU A 109 -1.89 -9.08 -29.66
C GLU A 109 -1.29 -10.36 -29.07
N GLN A 110 -1.44 -10.56 -27.75
CA GLN A 110 -1.03 -11.78 -27.05
C GLN A 110 -1.98 -12.98 -27.29
N LYS A 111 -3.11 -12.79 -28.02
CA LYS A 111 -4.16 -13.79 -28.23
C LYS A 111 -4.82 -14.28 -26.92
N TRP A 112 -4.94 -13.40 -25.96
CA TRP A 112 -5.57 -13.65 -24.65
C TRP A 112 -7.04 -13.19 -24.59
N ASP A 113 -7.57 -12.70 -25.69
CA ASP A 113 -8.90 -12.11 -25.83
C ASP A 113 -10.08 -13.10 -25.68
N LYS A 114 -9.78 -14.40 -25.48
CA LYS A 114 -10.76 -15.47 -25.23
C LYS A 114 -10.64 -16.10 -23.84
N LEU A 115 -9.66 -15.67 -23.06
CA LEU A 115 -9.39 -16.22 -21.73
C LEU A 115 -10.41 -15.79 -20.69
N THR A 116 -10.45 -16.53 -19.57
CA THR A 116 -11.10 -16.09 -18.35
C THR A 116 -10.19 -15.10 -17.64
N ILE A 117 -10.55 -13.82 -17.63
CA ILE A 117 -9.76 -12.73 -17.10
C ILE A 117 -10.30 -12.34 -15.72
N GLY A 118 -9.46 -12.51 -14.70
CA GLY A 118 -9.71 -12.03 -13.33
C GLY A 118 -9.37 -10.55 -13.21
N LEU A 119 -10.29 -9.77 -12.64
CA LEU A 119 -10.15 -8.34 -12.40
C LEU A 119 -10.27 -8.05 -10.90
N GLU A 120 -9.51 -7.11 -10.39
CA GLU A 120 -9.62 -6.62 -9.00
C GLU A 120 -10.77 -5.61 -8.89
N MET A 121 -12.04 -6.08 -9.02
CA MET A 121 -13.22 -5.23 -9.13
C MET A 121 -13.51 -4.41 -7.87
N ASP A 122 -12.98 -4.83 -6.71
CA ASP A 122 -13.11 -4.14 -5.42
C ASP A 122 -11.83 -3.34 -5.06
N SER A 123 -11.02 -2.99 -6.05
CA SER A 123 -9.85 -2.13 -5.87
C SER A 123 -10.20 -0.67 -6.16
N HIS A 124 -9.70 0.25 -5.32
CA HIS A 124 -9.81 1.69 -5.55
C HIS A 124 -9.10 2.16 -6.84
N TYR A 125 -8.18 1.35 -7.37
CA TYR A 125 -7.40 1.65 -8.57
C TYR A 125 -7.99 1.04 -9.84
N PHE A 126 -9.11 0.33 -9.73
CA PHE A 126 -9.84 -0.26 -10.86
C PHE A 126 -11.24 0.35 -10.92
N THR A 127 -11.41 1.37 -11.76
CA THR A 127 -12.68 2.09 -11.87
C THR A 127 -13.72 1.33 -12.70
N ALA A 128 -14.99 1.70 -12.55
CA ALA A 128 -16.06 1.17 -13.41
C ALA A 128 -15.76 1.40 -14.91
N TYR A 129 -15.10 2.50 -15.25
CA TYR A 129 -14.76 2.81 -16.62
C TYR A 129 -13.66 1.87 -17.18
N CYS A 130 -12.73 1.44 -16.34
CA CYS A 130 -11.76 0.39 -16.71
C CYS A 130 -12.49 -0.91 -17.09
N TYR A 131 -13.48 -1.30 -16.30
CA TYR A 131 -14.31 -2.48 -16.59
C TYR A 131 -15.08 -2.34 -17.91
N GLU A 132 -15.73 -1.19 -18.15
CA GLU A 132 -16.47 -0.96 -19.40
C GLU A 132 -15.55 -1.04 -20.62
N LYS A 133 -14.35 -0.46 -20.56
CA LYS A 133 -13.35 -0.56 -21.64
C LYS A 133 -12.91 -2.00 -21.91
N MET A 134 -12.66 -2.78 -20.85
CA MET A 134 -12.35 -4.21 -20.99
C MET A 134 -13.50 -4.98 -21.62
N LYS A 135 -14.75 -4.77 -21.14
CA LYS A 135 -15.95 -5.43 -21.63
C LYS A 135 -16.24 -5.13 -23.10
N GLN A 136 -16.13 -3.85 -23.49
CA GLN A 136 -16.32 -3.42 -24.86
C GLN A 136 -15.22 -3.94 -25.79
N GLY A 137 -13.98 -3.87 -25.33
CA GLY A 137 -12.81 -4.25 -26.12
C GLY A 137 -12.60 -5.74 -26.26
N LEU A 138 -13.05 -6.56 -25.30
CA LEU A 138 -12.83 -8.01 -25.26
C LEU A 138 -14.17 -8.79 -25.17
N PRO A 139 -15.02 -8.72 -26.22
CA PRO A 139 -16.36 -9.34 -26.19
C PRO A 139 -16.35 -10.87 -26.07
N ASN A 140 -15.23 -11.51 -26.40
CA ASN A 140 -15.07 -12.96 -26.34
C ASN A 140 -14.39 -13.44 -25.03
N ALA A 141 -13.87 -12.54 -24.21
CA ALA A 141 -13.27 -12.88 -22.92
C ALA A 141 -14.35 -13.07 -21.85
N LYS A 142 -14.08 -13.97 -20.89
CA LYS A 142 -14.92 -14.12 -19.71
C LYS A 142 -14.36 -13.25 -18.58
N LEU A 143 -14.87 -12.05 -18.39
CA LEU A 143 -14.48 -11.18 -17.30
C LEU A 143 -15.06 -11.67 -15.97
N LYS A 144 -14.24 -11.76 -14.94
CA LYS A 144 -14.60 -12.30 -13.62
C LYS A 144 -13.95 -11.48 -12.51
N ASP A 145 -14.68 -11.26 -11.42
CA ASP A 145 -14.09 -10.72 -10.20
C ASP A 145 -13.08 -11.71 -9.61
N SER A 146 -11.85 -11.27 -9.39
CA SER A 146 -10.78 -12.05 -8.78
C SER A 146 -11.00 -12.28 -7.27
N LYS A 147 -11.92 -11.56 -6.64
CA LYS A 147 -12.24 -11.63 -5.20
C LYS A 147 -11.01 -11.47 -4.32
N ARG A 148 -10.23 -10.41 -4.59
CA ARG A 148 -9.01 -10.08 -3.83
C ARG A 148 -7.98 -11.22 -3.79
N LEU A 149 -7.82 -11.95 -4.88
CA LEU A 149 -6.96 -13.15 -4.96
C LEU A 149 -5.54 -12.86 -4.45
N VAL A 150 -4.88 -11.79 -4.92
CA VAL A 150 -3.52 -11.44 -4.50
C VAL A 150 -3.49 -11.00 -3.03
N ASN A 151 -4.51 -10.27 -2.55
CA ASN A 151 -4.60 -9.90 -1.14
C ASN A 151 -4.61 -11.15 -0.24
N TRP A 152 -5.37 -12.19 -0.61
CA TRP A 152 -5.37 -13.46 0.14
C TRP A 152 -4.03 -14.18 0.07
N ALA A 153 -3.33 -14.15 -1.07
CA ALA A 153 -1.97 -14.68 -1.16
C ALA A 153 -1.00 -13.95 -0.21
N ARG A 154 -1.19 -12.64 0.03
CA ARG A 154 -0.37 -11.80 0.91
C ARG A 154 -0.67 -11.96 2.41
N VAL A 155 -1.78 -12.61 2.80
CA VAL A 155 -2.18 -12.73 4.22
C VAL A 155 -1.10 -13.43 5.03
N VAL A 156 -0.53 -14.53 4.52
CA VAL A 156 0.57 -15.24 5.17
C VAL A 156 1.90 -14.70 4.65
N LYS A 157 2.66 -14.07 5.55
CA LYS A 157 3.94 -13.43 5.25
C LYS A 157 5.08 -14.42 5.24
N SER A 158 6.07 -14.19 4.38
CA SER A 158 7.35 -14.87 4.44
C SER A 158 8.19 -14.37 5.62
N ASN A 159 9.24 -15.10 5.97
CA ASN A 159 10.17 -14.66 7.01
C ASN A 159 10.82 -13.32 6.66
N THR A 160 11.16 -13.09 5.40
CA THR A 160 11.72 -11.81 4.93
C THR A 160 10.72 -10.67 5.10
N GLU A 161 9.45 -10.88 4.77
CA GLU A 161 8.38 -9.89 4.99
C GLU A 161 8.22 -9.55 6.48
N ILE A 162 8.31 -10.56 7.35
CA ILE A 162 8.25 -10.35 8.81
C ILE A 162 9.41 -9.49 9.30
N GLU A 163 10.63 -9.68 8.81
CA GLU A 163 11.76 -8.84 9.19
C GLU A 163 11.58 -7.37 8.75
N LEU A 164 11.03 -7.15 7.56
CA LEU A 164 10.68 -5.79 7.12
C LEU A 164 9.60 -5.15 8.01
N MET A 165 8.59 -5.93 8.42
CA MET A 165 7.57 -5.48 9.34
C MET A 165 8.14 -5.15 10.73
N LYS A 166 9.11 -5.91 11.23
CA LYS A 166 9.83 -5.60 12.47
C LYS A 166 10.60 -4.28 12.37
N SER A 167 11.27 -4.03 11.25
CA SER A 167 11.93 -2.74 11.01
C SER A 167 10.94 -1.58 10.98
N ALA A 168 9.79 -1.76 10.31
CA ALA A 168 8.69 -0.79 10.33
C ALA A 168 8.15 -0.55 11.76
N ALA A 169 8.09 -1.61 12.60
CA ALA A 169 7.65 -1.49 13.99
C ALA A 169 8.60 -0.64 14.84
N ILE A 170 9.91 -0.76 14.64
CA ILE A 170 10.92 0.08 15.31
C ILE A 170 10.71 1.56 14.94
N ILE A 171 10.45 1.85 13.66
CA ILE A 171 10.14 3.21 13.21
C ILE A 171 8.84 3.72 13.86
N SER A 172 7.79 2.88 13.91
CA SER A 172 6.52 3.24 14.57
C SER A 172 6.72 3.55 16.06
N GLN A 173 7.53 2.75 16.76
CA GLN A 173 7.86 2.96 18.16
C GLN A 173 8.54 4.32 18.36
N LYS A 174 9.49 4.69 17.51
CA LYS A 174 10.15 6.01 17.57
C LYS A 174 9.16 7.14 17.32
N GLY A 175 8.32 7.03 16.30
CA GLY A 175 7.27 8.01 16.04
C GLY A 175 6.30 8.15 17.20
N MET A 176 5.90 7.05 17.84
CA MET A 176 5.02 7.05 19.00
C MET A 176 5.70 7.65 20.23
N GLN A 177 6.98 7.34 20.48
CA GLN A 177 7.73 7.95 21.57
C GLN A 177 7.84 9.47 21.36
N THR A 178 8.18 9.91 20.15
CA THR A 178 8.19 11.34 19.81
C THR A 178 6.81 11.98 20.06
N ALA A 179 5.73 11.31 19.70
CA ALA A 179 4.38 11.82 19.95
C ALA A 179 4.13 12.03 21.46
N ILE A 180 4.52 11.07 22.30
CA ILE A 180 4.40 11.17 23.77
C ILE A 180 5.22 12.33 24.31
N ASP A 181 6.42 12.57 23.78
CA ASP A 181 7.33 13.61 24.25
C ASP A 181 6.87 15.04 23.86
N VAL A 182 6.24 15.20 22.67
CA VAL A 182 5.89 16.53 22.14
C VAL A 182 4.44 16.95 22.39
N ILE A 183 3.54 16.02 22.71
CA ILE A 183 2.14 16.32 22.99
C ILE A 183 2.03 16.82 24.42
N ASN A 184 2.01 18.16 24.56
CA ASN A 184 1.92 18.83 25.86
C ASN A 184 0.89 19.97 25.81
N PRO A 185 0.22 20.32 26.93
CA PRO A 185 -0.68 21.45 26.97
C PRO A 185 -0.02 22.74 26.44
N GLY A 186 -0.74 23.46 25.58
CA GLY A 186 -0.27 24.70 24.98
C GLY A 186 0.51 24.54 23.66
N VAL A 187 0.99 23.34 23.32
CA VAL A 187 1.60 23.02 22.01
C VAL A 187 0.49 22.94 20.94
N ARG A 188 0.74 23.42 19.73
CA ARG A 188 -0.20 23.25 18.62
C ARG A 188 -0.14 21.82 18.07
N GLN A 189 -1.30 21.26 17.71
CA GLN A 189 -1.38 19.89 17.15
C GLN A 189 -0.53 19.72 15.89
N CYS A 190 -0.54 20.72 15.00
CA CYS A 190 0.25 20.67 13.76
C CYS A 190 1.76 20.67 14.02
N ASP A 191 2.26 21.35 15.07
CA ASP A 191 3.69 21.34 15.42
C ASP A 191 4.10 19.95 15.92
N ALA A 192 3.27 19.33 16.76
CA ALA A 192 3.49 17.96 17.23
C ALA A 192 3.53 16.95 16.05
N VAL A 193 2.59 17.05 15.10
CA VAL A 193 2.60 16.18 13.91
C VAL A 193 3.85 16.41 13.06
N GLY A 194 4.35 17.64 12.95
CA GLY A 194 5.60 17.94 12.25
C GLY A 194 6.78 17.16 12.84
N GLU A 195 6.94 17.13 14.15
CA GLU A 195 8.01 16.37 14.81
C GLU A 195 7.80 14.85 14.69
N ILE A 196 6.54 14.38 14.82
CA ILE A 196 6.21 12.96 14.62
C ILE A 196 6.57 12.49 13.20
N GLN A 197 6.17 13.26 12.18
CA GLN A 197 6.48 12.93 10.78
C GLN A 197 7.98 12.93 10.52
N LYS A 198 8.71 13.90 11.06
CA LYS A 198 10.17 13.96 11.00
C LYS A 198 10.79 12.68 11.61
N ALA A 199 10.33 12.25 12.78
CA ALA A 199 10.82 11.02 13.41
C ALA A 199 10.52 9.77 12.59
N LEU A 200 9.33 9.69 11.99
CA LEU A 200 8.92 8.57 11.12
C LEU A 200 9.79 8.49 9.85
N PHE A 201 10.13 9.62 9.22
CA PHE A 201 11.01 9.63 8.05
C PHE A 201 12.49 9.42 8.42
N TYR A 202 12.93 9.99 9.53
CA TYR A 202 14.31 9.85 9.99
C TYR A 202 14.64 8.39 10.33
N GLY A 203 13.68 7.67 10.91
CA GLY A 203 13.85 6.26 11.26
C GLY A 203 14.92 6.03 12.32
N THR A 204 15.89 5.18 12.02
CA THR A 204 17.02 4.82 12.89
C THR A 204 18.35 5.24 12.26
N PRO A 205 19.48 5.20 12.97
CA PRO A 205 20.80 5.37 12.36
C PRO A 205 21.12 4.32 11.28
N GLU A 206 20.55 3.13 11.40
CA GLU A 206 20.81 2.00 10.50
C GLU A 206 19.88 2.02 9.25
N PHE A 207 18.66 2.56 9.38
CA PHE A 207 17.72 2.64 8.26
C PHE A 207 16.71 3.77 8.42
N GLY A 208 16.45 4.48 7.35
CA GLY A 208 15.43 5.52 7.27
C GLY A 208 14.03 4.95 7.13
N GLY A 209 13.03 5.76 7.48
CA GLY A 209 11.63 5.48 7.19
C GLY A 209 11.22 6.00 5.82
N GLU A 210 10.00 5.63 5.42
CA GLU A 210 9.38 6.02 4.16
C GLU A 210 8.01 6.66 4.42
N TYR A 211 7.42 7.26 3.39
CA TYR A 211 6.07 7.80 3.51
C TYR A 211 5.05 6.68 3.81
N SER A 212 4.12 6.99 4.71
CA SER A 212 3.02 6.09 5.07
C SER A 212 1.80 6.29 4.17
N SER A 213 1.03 5.22 3.96
CA SER A 213 -0.30 5.30 3.35
C SER A 213 -1.35 5.90 4.29
N ILE A 214 -1.05 5.99 5.58
CA ILE A 214 -1.88 6.64 6.59
C ILE A 214 -1.20 7.93 7.05
N ALA A 215 -1.92 9.04 7.04
CA ALA A 215 -1.47 10.26 7.71
C ALA A 215 -1.43 10.03 9.22
N THR A 216 -0.62 10.79 9.95
CA THR A 216 -0.73 10.80 11.43
C THR A 216 -2.09 11.38 11.80
N LEU A 217 -2.97 10.54 12.36
CA LEU A 217 -4.27 10.96 12.86
C LEU A 217 -4.09 11.40 14.33
N LEU A 218 -4.70 12.54 14.66
CA LEU A 218 -4.50 13.16 15.97
C LEU A 218 -5.80 13.83 16.50
N PRO A 219 -6.94 13.11 16.54
CA PRO A 219 -8.14 13.67 17.14
C PRO A 219 -7.92 13.97 18.62
N THR A 220 -8.23 15.21 19.02
CA THR A 220 -7.98 15.75 20.36
C THR A 220 -9.24 16.36 20.93
N GLY A 221 -9.44 16.27 22.26
CA GLY A 221 -10.58 16.84 22.96
C GLY A 221 -11.91 16.33 22.40
N LYS A 222 -12.78 17.23 21.98
CA LYS A 222 -14.07 16.89 21.35
C LYS A 222 -13.90 16.05 20.07
N GLY A 223 -12.77 16.21 19.38
CA GLY A 223 -12.45 15.47 18.17
C GLY A 223 -12.28 13.97 18.41
N THR A 224 -12.00 13.51 19.62
CA THR A 224 -11.87 12.08 19.94
C THR A 224 -13.16 11.29 19.78
N SER A 225 -14.30 11.97 19.69
CA SER A 225 -15.60 11.36 19.39
C SER A 225 -15.78 11.01 17.89
N ALA A 226 -14.90 11.49 17.03
CA ALA A 226 -14.94 11.27 15.58
C ALA A 226 -13.68 10.56 15.11
N SER A 227 -13.84 9.49 14.33
CA SER A 227 -12.72 8.71 13.80
C SER A 227 -12.00 9.48 12.68
N HIS A 228 -10.70 9.20 12.53
CA HIS A 228 -9.86 9.60 11.39
C HIS A 228 -9.68 11.12 11.21
N LEU A 229 -9.82 11.90 12.27
CA LEU A 229 -9.48 13.33 12.21
C LEU A 229 -7.96 13.52 12.25
N THR A 230 -7.49 14.46 11.44
CA THR A 230 -6.10 14.90 11.43
C THR A 230 -5.89 16.05 12.42
N ALA A 231 -4.64 16.42 12.65
CA ALA A 231 -4.28 17.56 13.48
C ALA A 231 -4.82 18.88 12.94
N THR A 232 -5.15 19.78 13.85
CA THR A 232 -5.56 21.16 13.56
C THR A 232 -4.46 22.15 13.99
N GLN A 233 -4.76 23.44 13.94
CA GLN A 233 -3.92 24.49 14.51
C GLN A 233 -4.19 24.75 16.00
N ASP A 234 -5.19 24.08 16.57
CA ASP A 234 -5.55 24.22 17.96
C ASP A 234 -4.44 23.69 18.87
N LYS A 235 -4.41 24.23 20.08
CA LYS A 235 -3.47 23.78 21.11
C LYS A 235 -4.05 22.60 21.89
N PHE A 236 -3.18 21.73 22.34
CA PHE A 236 -3.56 20.73 23.31
C PHE A 236 -3.97 21.39 24.63
N VAL A 237 -5.00 20.86 25.25
CA VAL A 237 -5.58 21.36 26.49
C VAL A 237 -5.42 20.32 27.60
N GLU A 238 -5.05 20.78 28.76
CA GLU A 238 -4.95 19.94 29.97
C GLU A 238 -6.29 19.28 30.30
N GLY A 239 -6.26 17.99 30.68
CA GLY A 239 -7.45 17.19 30.98
C GLY A 239 -8.17 16.63 29.75
N GLU A 240 -7.77 16.98 28.54
CA GLU A 240 -8.32 16.41 27.30
C GLU A 240 -7.58 15.17 26.85
N ALA A 241 -8.34 14.25 26.25
CA ALA A 241 -7.76 13.06 25.60
C ALA A 241 -7.27 13.39 24.19
N THR A 242 -6.20 12.70 23.77
CA THR A 242 -5.70 12.69 22.40
C THR A 242 -5.52 11.26 21.95
N ILE A 243 -6.06 10.92 20.78
CA ILE A 243 -5.82 9.64 20.12
C ILE A 243 -4.70 9.86 19.09
N ILE A 244 -3.66 9.05 19.17
CA ILE A 244 -2.52 9.09 18.25
C ILE A 244 -2.58 7.83 17.43
N GLU A 245 -2.70 7.97 16.10
CA GLU A 245 -2.58 6.85 15.17
C GLU A 245 -1.56 7.20 14.10
N LEU A 246 -0.54 6.36 13.97
CA LEU A 246 0.57 6.56 13.06
C LEU A 246 1.08 5.22 12.52
N SER A 247 1.91 5.24 11.49
CA SER A 247 2.57 4.05 10.98
C SER A 247 3.99 4.36 10.53
N GLY A 248 4.95 3.65 11.09
CA GLY A 248 6.27 3.52 10.50
C GLY A 248 6.20 2.65 9.25
N VAL A 249 7.06 2.97 8.29
CA VAL A 249 7.15 2.26 7.02
C VAL A 249 8.60 1.97 6.69
N TYR A 250 8.88 0.73 6.33
CA TYR A 250 10.18 0.31 5.83
C TYR A 250 10.00 -0.58 4.60
N GLN A 251 10.57 -0.17 3.48
CA GLN A 251 10.46 -0.88 2.20
C GLN A 251 9.02 -1.27 1.83
N ARG A 252 8.09 -0.31 1.99
CA ARG A 252 6.63 -0.43 1.77
C ARG A 252 5.89 -1.30 2.78
N TYR A 253 6.55 -1.94 3.75
CA TYR A 253 5.88 -2.64 4.84
C TYR A 253 5.54 -1.66 5.96
N HIS A 254 4.30 -1.71 6.41
CA HIS A 254 3.73 -0.82 7.42
C HIS A 254 3.58 -1.55 8.75
N CYS A 255 3.75 -0.80 9.84
CA CYS A 255 3.36 -1.25 11.17
C CYS A 255 2.53 -0.16 11.87
N PRO A 256 1.22 -0.10 11.63
CA PRO A 256 0.36 0.89 12.26
C PRO A 256 0.29 0.67 13.77
N MET A 257 0.22 1.78 14.51
CA MET A 257 0.12 1.80 15.97
C MET A 257 -0.83 2.91 16.40
N ALA A 258 -1.72 2.60 17.36
CA ALA A 258 -2.60 3.59 17.96
C ALA A 258 -2.43 3.61 19.49
N ARG A 259 -2.49 4.79 20.09
CA ARG A 259 -2.50 5.03 21.55
C ARG A 259 -3.45 6.16 21.87
N THR A 260 -4.06 6.07 23.04
CA THR A 260 -4.83 7.17 23.62
C THR A 260 -4.06 7.73 24.80
N CYS A 261 -3.77 9.01 24.77
CA CYS A 261 -3.14 9.75 25.86
C CYS A 261 -4.15 10.69 26.50
N LEU A 262 -4.06 10.82 27.81
CA LEU A 262 -4.78 11.82 28.57
C LEU A 262 -3.76 12.79 29.17
N LEU A 263 -3.93 14.07 28.89
CA LEU A 263 -2.98 15.10 29.32
C LEU A 263 -3.25 15.49 30.77
N TYR A 264 -2.37 15.08 31.69
CA TYR A 264 -2.43 15.45 33.11
C TYR A 264 -1.24 16.34 33.48
N THR A 265 -1.47 17.21 34.46
CA THR A 265 -0.40 18.01 35.12
C THR A 265 0.42 17.21 36.13
N SER A 266 -0.07 16.03 36.56
CA SER A 266 0.64 15.15 37.47
C SER A 266 0.51 13.70 37.01
N PRO A 267 1.56 12.88 37.14
CA PRO A 267 1.46 11.46 36.84
C PRO A 267 0.43 10.80 37.74
N SER A 268 -0.56 10.13 37.11
CA SER A 268 -1.52 9.32 37.87
C SER A 268 -0.79 8.15 38.54
N PRO A 269 -1.16 7.78 39.79
CA PRO A 269 -0.64 6.56 40.41
C PRO A 269 -0.88 5.29 39.55
N ARG A 270 -1.84 5.31 38.59
CA ARG A 270 -2.10 4.23 37.67
C ARG A 270 -1.04 4.16 36.57
N ASP A 271 -0.42 5.27 36.17
CA ASP A 271 0.59 5.28 35.10
C ASP A 271 1.88 4.57 35.54
N VAL A 272 2.15 4.55 36.85
CA VAL A 272 3.26 3.81 37.47
C VAL A 272 2.99 2.30 37.48
N SER A 273 1.72 1.86 37.48
CA SER A 273 1.33 0.44 37.54
C SER A 273 1.26 -0.23 36.17
N LEU A 274 1.06 0.54 35.09
CA LEU A 274 0.98 0.00 33.72
C LEU A 274 2.34 -0.40 33.13
N SER A 275 3.47 0.03 33.74
CA SER A 275 4.81 -0.45 33.40
C SER A 275 5.09 -1.91 33.82
N ARG A 276 4.12 -2.57 34.47
CA ARG A 276 4.22 -3.96 34.97
C ARG A 276 3.23 -4.93 34.33
N MET A 277 2.87 -4.76 33.06
CA MET A 277 2.22 -5.88 32.35
C MET A 277 3.27 -6.94 32.07
N PRO A 278 3.10 -8.19 32.57
CA PRO A 278 4.01 -9.26 32.21
C PRO A 278 3.94 -9.48 30.71
N SER A 279 5.09 -9.63 30.07
CA SER A 279 5.17 -10.20 28.72
C SER A 279 4.60 -11.62 28.83
N SER A 280 3.32 -11.79 28.51
CA SER A 280 2.78 -13.13 28.34
C SER A 280 3.36 -13.71 27.05
N ALA A 281 4.01 -14.86 27.23
CA ALA A 281 4.62 -15.72 26.27
C ALA A 281 3.77 -16.01 25.03
#